data_8b48532a59bcf3ab9b63968044feca5b
#
_entry.id   8b48532a59bcf3ab9b63968044feca5b
#
_cell.length_a   1.000
_cell.length_b   1.000
_cell.length_c   1.000
_cell.angle_alpha   90.00
_cell.angle_beta   90.00
_cell.angle_gamma   90.00
#
_symmetry.space_group_name_H-M   'P 1'
#
loop_
_entity.id
_entity.type
_entity.pdbx_description
1 polymer ?
#
loop_
_entity_poly.entity_id
_entity_poly.type
_entity_poly.pdbx_seq_one_letter_code
_entity_poly.pdbx_strand_id
1 'polypeptide(L)'
;MSNWKLLSGVAAASMMTAAIVAPAEAQVTTSEVRGTVTNDAGVAVNGATVTVRDTQTGLTRSTTTGASGAFAIRNLPIASTYSVTVSADDLQSQQVDNVPLVLGDTTNLSFSLPADADRTLDTIVVTASATDLIQTAVGPNATFGLETLENAPTINRNITDVLRIDPRIYVDESRGDINPVQCGGKNPRFNSLTLDGVRLNDGFGLNSNGYPTERQPFPFDAIEQVAVELSPFDVEYGGFTACNINAVTKSGTNEFHGSAFIDYTSDSLQGDSLEGSDVQANEFDEIRYGIQVAGPIVKDKLFFSVAYEKLEGANTFDRGPIGSGAINEVLITQAELDEIARIARDVYGYDVGGIPTSLDNEDEKLLVKLDWNINDQHRAAFTYNYNDGFNFTESDGDSNEFEFTNHLYERGTELNQYVGFLYSDWTDNFSTEVRLGYVDIDPRVATVGGTDFGEITIETDDVDVYLGGDDSRQSNQLDYTIMNMAFKGFYQLNDHSLTFGYEREELDIFNLFVQHTETEIDFDRNPAVVDPNDTR
;
A
#
# COMPACT_ATOMS: atom_id res chain seq x y z
N MET A 1 10.87 -8.54 60.56
CA MET A 1 10.30 -7.49 59.67
C MET A 1 11.35 -7.08 58.64
N SER A 2 11.82 -7.98 57.79
CA SER A 2 12.86 -7.63 56.79
C SER A 2 12.73 -8.30 55.43
N ASN A 3 11.71 -9.12 55.15
CA ASN A 3 11.63 -9.86 53.90
C ASN A 3 10.57 -9.36 52.92
N TRP A 4 9.83 -8.30 53.24
CA TRP A 4 8.78 -7.78 52.32
C TRP A 4 9.29 -6.70 51.37
N LYS A 5 10.37 -6.02 51.68
CA LYS A 5 10.95 -4.99 50.79
C LYS A 5 11.79 -5.59 49.64
N LEU A 6 12.23 -6.83 49.75
CA LEU A 6 12.94 -7.54 48.68
C LEU A 6 11.99 -8.15 47.64
N LEU A 7 10.78 -8.55 48.04
CA LEU A 7 9.77 -9.09 47.11
C LEU A 7 9.12 -8.01 46.25
N SER A 8 8.96 -6.78 46.73
CA SER A 8 8.42 -5.68 45.94
C SER A 8 9.43 -5.15 44.90
N GLY A 9 10.72 -5.25 45.13
CA GLY A 9 11.77 -4.88 44.17
C GLY A 9 11.90 -5.87 43.02
N VAL A 10 11.71 -7.16 43.28
CA VAL A 10 11.78 -8.23 42.27
C VAL A 10 10.51 -8.23 41.39
N ALA A 11 9.34 -7.95 41.97
CA ALA A 11 8.10 -7.84 41.20
C ALA A 11 8.08 -6.64 40.24
N ALA A 12 8.65 -5.50 40.65
CA ALA A 12 8.78 -4.32 39.78
C ALA A 12 9.82 -4.52 38.66
N ALA A 13 10.94 -5.22 38.96
CA ALA A 13 11.93 -5.59 37.94
C ALA A 13 11.42 -6.65 36.99
N SER A 14 10.57 -7.60 37.45
CA SER A 14 9.95 -8.62 36.60
C SER A 14 8.83 -8.05 35.68
N MET A 15 8.15 -6.98 36.09
CA MET A 15 7.21 -6.27 35.21
C MET A 15 7.91 -5.40 34.17
N MET A 16 9.12 -4.90 34.43
CA MET A 16 9.92 -4.18 33.42
C MET A 16 10.59 -5.11 32.40
N THR A 17 10.86 -6.38 32.75
CA THR A 17 11.46 -7.34 31.82
C THR A 17 10.43 -8.08 30.94
N ALA A 18 9.12 -7.98 31.24
CA ALA A 18 8.06 -8.53 30.40
C ALA A 18 7.59 -7.57 29.27
N ALA A 19 8.19 -6.39 29.15
CA ALA A 19 7.87 -5.37 28.14
C ALA A 19 8.89 -5.26 27.00
N ILE A 20 9.72 -6.28 26.79
CA ILE A 20 10.49 -6.40 25.54
C ILE A 20 9.66 -7.27 24.60
N VAL A 21 8.52 -6.72 24.16
CA VAL A 21 7.79 -7.19 22.99
C VAL A 21 8.34 -6.44 21.78
N ALA A 22 8.51 -7.14 20.68
CA ALA A 22 9.05 -6.68 19.41
C ALA A 22 8.60 -5.25 19.01
N PRO A 23 9.39 -4.52 18.24
CA PRO A 23 9.08 -3.15 17.87
C PRO A 23 7.73 -3.09 17.15
N ALA A 24 6.83 -2.33 17.71
CA ALA A 24 5.59 -1.95 17.11
C ALA A 24 5.84 -0.92 15.99
N GLU A 25 5.02 -0.93 14.95
CA GLU A 25 5.23 -0.19 13.71
C GLU A 25 4.19 0.92 13.59
N ALA A 26 4.56 2.12 13.97
CA ALA A 26 3.73 3.29 13.75
C ALA A 26 4.12 3.97 12.42
N GLN A 27 3.10 4.36 11.64
CA GLN A 27 3.27 5.09 10.39
C GLN A 27 2.56 6.45 10.52
N VAL A 28 3.14 7.48 9.90
CA VAL A 28 2.62 8.85 9.97
C VAL A 28 1.60 9.06 8.86
N THR A 29 0.43 9.63 9.19
CA THR A 29 -0.66 9.94 8.23
C THR A 29 -1.02 11.42 8.20
N THR A 30 -0.34 12.21 9.00
CA THR A 30 -0.56 13.65 9.19
C THR A 30 0.77 14.40 9.09
N SER A 31 0.71 15.72 9.13
CA SER A 31 1.86 16.60 9.19
C SER A 31 1.77 17.53 10.40
N GLU A 32 2.81 18.35 10.60
CA GLU A 32 2.84 19.34 11.65
C GLU A 32 3.39 20.70 11.18
N VAL A 33 2.96 21.76 11.86
CA VAL A 33 3.52 23.09 11.73
C VAL A 33 4.22 23.45 13.03
N ARG A 34 5.49 23.82 12.94
CA ARG A 34 6.30 24.33 14.06
C ARG A 34 6.81 25.72 13.75
N GLY A 35 7.25 26.43 14.76
CA GLY A 35 7.88 27.71 14.51
C GLY A 35 8.23 28.48 15.76
N THR A 36 8.68 29.72 15.49
CA THR A 36 9.03 30.67 16.55
C THR A 36 8.41 32.03 16.27
N VAL A 37 8.02 32.71 17.34
CA VAL A 37 7.46 34.06 17.31
C VAL A 37 8.38 34.99 18.07
N THR A 38 8.85 36.04 17.40
CA THR A 38 9.67 37.12 17.98
C THR A 38 9.00 38.47 17.73
N ASN A 39 9.42 39.49 18.46
CA ASN A 39 9.11 40.89 18.10
C ASN A 39 10.20 41.47 17.18
N ASP A 40 10.05 42.71 16.70
CA ASP A 40 11.00 43.42 15.82
C ASP A 40 12.41 43.52 16.42
N ALA A 41 12.56 43.45 17.73
CA ALA A 41 13.85 43.46 18.38
C ALA A 41 14.49 42.05 18.48
N GLY A 42 13.85 41.03 17.90
CA GLY A 42 14.30 39.62 17.96
C GLY A 42 14.09 38.96 19.32
N VAL A 43 13.28 39.56 20.21
CA VAL A 43 12.95 38.98 21.53
C VAL A 43 11.77 38.03 21.36
N ALA A 44 11.87 36.84 21.96
CA ALA A 44 10.83 35.82 21.96
C ALA A 44 9.51 36.36 22.57
N VAL A 45 8.40 36.09 21.91
CA VAL A 45 7.05 36.46 22.37
C VAL A 45 6.42 35.24 23.04
N ASN A 46 6.28 35.30 24.36
CA ASN A 46 5.59 34.28 25.14
C ASN A 46 4.09 34.55 25.17
N GLY A 47 3.26 33.50 25.03
CA GLY A 47 1.80 33.59 25.10
C GLY A 47 1.15 34.16 23.83
N ALA A 48 1.89 34.29 22.71
CA ALA A 48 1.27 34.58 21.43
C ALA A 48 0.34 33.44 21.01
N THR A 49 -0.85 33.76 20.53
CA THR A 49 -1.80 32.77 19.99
C THR A 49 -1.43 32.49 18.53
N VAL A 50 -1.20 31.22 18.22
CA VAL A 50 -0.98 30.73 16.86
C VAL A 50 -2.19 29.92 16.45
N THR A 51 -2.84 30.31 15.36
CA THR A 51 -4.02 29.63 14.81
C THR A 51 -3.71 29.13 13.41
N VAL A 52 -3.89 27.84 13.19
CA VAL A 52 -3.78 27.18 11.88
C VAL A 52 -5.19 26.82 11.42
N ARG A 53 -5.56 27.27 10.24
CA ARG A 53 -6.87 27.00 9.64
C ARG A 53 -6.70 26.33 8.29
N ASP A 54 -7.34 25.18 8.13
CA ASP A 54 -7.53 24.52 6.86
C ASP A 54 -8.49 25.34 5.98
N THR A 55 -8.03 25.73 4.79
CA THR A 55 -8.80 26.59 3.90
C THR A 55 -9.92 25.84 3.17
N GLN A 56 -9.83 24.53 3.08
CA GLN A 56 -10.77 23.68 2.33
C GLN A 56 -11.85 23.05 3.22
N THR A 57 -11.50 22.66 4.44
CA THR A 57 -12.43 22.00 5.37
C THR A 57 -12.92 22.91 6.49
N GLY A 58 -12.26 24.07 6.70
CA GLY A 58 -12.55 24.97 7.81
C GLY A 58 -12.01 24.50 9.16
N LEU A 59 -11.33 23.35 9.24
CA LEU A 59 -10.70 22.86 10.48
C LEU A 59 -9.76 23.92 11.05
N THR A 60 -9.94 24.26 12.32
CA THR A 60 -9.11 25.26 13.00
C THR A 60 -8.44 24.62 14.22
N ARG A 61 -7.16 24.89 14.39
CA ARG A 61 -6.34 24.49 15.54
C ARG A 61 -5.59 25.69 16.08
N SER A 62 -5.48 25.80 17.40
CA SER A 62 -4.75 26.89 18.03
C SER A 62 -3.86 26.38 19.16
N THR A 63 -2.74 27.07 19.35
CA THR A 63 -1.82 26.86 20.47
C THR A 63 -1.28 28.21 20.94
N THR A 64 -0.59 28.22 22.08
CA THR A 64 0.11 29.40 22.57
C THR A 64 1.62 29.17 22.58
N THR A 65 2.39 30.22 22.29
CA THR A 65 3.87 30.13 22.30
C THR A 65 4.41 30.03 23.73
N GLY A 66 5.46 29.21 23.90
CA GLY A 66 6.20 29.09 25.14
C GLY A 66 7.14 30.28 25.41
N ALA A 67 7.94 30.18 26.48
CA ALA A 67 8.87 31.23 26.92
C ALA A 67 9.96 31.57 25.89
N SER A 68 10.32 30.62 25.01
CA SER A 68 11.24 30.82 23.89
C SER A 68 10.57 31.37 22.62
N GLY A 69 9.24 31.60 22.65
CA GLY A 69 8.45 31.93 21.48
C GLY A 69 8.13 30.76 20.59
N ALA A 70 8.52 29.53 20.97
CA ALA A 70 8.29 28.33 20.17
C ALA A 70 6.83 27.86 20.25
N PHE A 71 6.35 27.28 19.13
CA PHE A 71 5.05 26.63 19.04
C PHE A 71 5.12 25.36 18.17
N ALA A 72 4.16 24.45 18.37
CA ALA A 72 3.94 23.28 17.52
C ALA A 72 2.45 22.95 17.46
N ILE A 73 1.93 22.71 16.26
CA ILE A 73 0.57 22.23 16.01
C ILE A 73 0.67 20.96 15.15
N ARG A 74 0.12 19.85 15.65
CA ARG A 74 0.27 18.50 15.10
C ARG A 74 -1.06 17.95 14.61
N ASN A 75 -1.01 16.73 14.07
CA ASN A 75 -2.19 15.98 13.61
C ASN A 75 -2.98 16.74 12.54
N LEU A 76 -2.28 17.51 11.70
CA LEU A 76 -2.90 18.27 10.60
C LEU A 76 -3.03 17.38 9.37
N PRO A 77 -4.24 17.28 8.76
CA PRO A 77 -4.42 16.63 7.46
C PRO A 77 -3.51 17.21 6.37
N ILE A 78 -3.06 16.35 5.45
CA ILE A 78 -2.14 16.76 4.37
C ILE A 78 -2.86 17.18 3.08
N ALA A 79 -4.16 16.91 2.96
CA ALA A 79 -4.96 17.11 1.75
C ALA A 79 -5.35 18.57 1.46
N SER A 80 -4.84 19.52 2.25
CA SER A 80 -5.27 20.93 2.20
C SER A 80 -4.11 21.90 2.25
N THR A 81 -4.39 23.13 1.87
CA THR A 81 -3.54 24.27 2.18
C THR A 81 -4.04 25.00 3.42
N TYR A 82 -3.13 25.57 4.16
CA TYR A 82 -3.41 26.19 5.44
C TYR A 82 -3.13 27.69 5.45
N SER A 83 -3.91 28.40 6.27
CA SER A 83 -3.62 29.75 6.70
C SER A 83 -3.14 29.71 8.15
N VAL A 84 -2.00 30.30 8.44
CA VAL A 84 -1.40 30.38 9.77
C VAL A 84 -1.39 31.82 10.25
N THR A 85 -2.14 32.10 11.31
CA THR A 85 -2.27 33.44 11.91
C THR A 85 -1.61 33.47 13.28
N VAL A 86 -0.82 34.48 13.55
CA VAL A 86 -0.19 34.73 14.86
C VAL A 86 -0.61 36.07 15.39
N SER A 87 -1.07 36.10 16.64
CA SER A 87 -1.49 37.32 17.33
C SER A 87 -0.96 37.36 18.77
N ALA A 88 -0.60 38.54 19.24
CA ALA A 88 -0.22 38.77 20.63
C ALA A 88 -0.63 40.17 21.06
N ASP A 89 -0.78 40.37 22.38
CA ASP A 89 -1.14 41.66 22.94
C ASP A 89 -0.11 42.76 22.59
N ASP A 90 -0.58 43.92 22.20
CA ASP A 90 0.24 45.09 21.83
C ASP A 90 1.17 44.89 20.59
N LEU A 91 0.99 43.80 19.86
CA LEU A 91 1.73 43.50 18.63
C LEU A 91 0.78 43.36 17.44
N GLN A 92 1.23 43.73 16.27
CA GLN A 92 0.46 43.61 15.04
C GLN A 92 0.41 42.12 14.60
N SER A 93 -0.79 41.61 14.33
CA SER A 93 -0.99 40.25 13.88
C SER A 93 -0.37 39.99 12.52
N GLN A 94 0.18 38.79 12.31
CA GLN A 94 0.67 38.32 11.01
C GLN A 94 -0.06 37.06 10.58
N GLN A 95 -0.27 36.93 9.27
CA GLN A 95 -0.89 35.74 8.66
C GLN A 95 -0.05 35.31 7.46
N VAL A 96 0.16 34.01 7.33
CA VAL A 96 0.78 33.36 6.18
C VAL A 96 -0.26 32.45 5.54
N ASP A 97 -0.58 32.67 4.27
CA ASP A 97 -1.56 31.89 3.52
C ASP A 97 -0.85 30.89 2.58
N ASN A 98 -1.63 29.91 2.12
CA ASN A 98 -1.21 28.86 1.18
C ASN A 98 -0.01 28.02 1.69
N VAL A 99 0.00 27.70 2.97
CA VAL A 99 1.00 26.80 3.58
C VAL A 99 0.65 25.35 3.22
N PRO A 100 1.40 24.69 2.32
CA PRO A 100 1.19 23.28 2.02
C PRO A 100 1.81 22.43 3.11
N LEU A 101 1.18 21.29 3.39
CA LEU A 101 1.73 20.27 4.30
C LEU A 101 2.14 19.03 3.52
N VAL A 102 3.28 18.47 3.90
CA VAL A 102 3.88 17.28 3.28
C VAL A 102 3.88 16.15 4.29
N LEU A 103 3.51 14.97 3.86
CA LEU A 103 3.44 13.77 4.67
C LEU A 103 4.80 13.46 5.30
N GLY A 104 4.83 13.25 6.61
CA GLY A 104 6.03 12.90 7.36
C GLY A 104 7.02 14.04 7.58
N ASP A 105 6.81 15.22 6.98
CA ASP A 105 7.68 16.38 7.14
C ASP A 105 7.11 17.39 8.14
N THR A 106 8.01 18.16 8.74
CA THR A 106 7.67 19.29 9.59
C THR A 106 7.80 20.59 8.81
N THR A 107 6.70 21.37 8.73
CA THR A 107 6.74 22.71 8.15
C THR A 107 7.13 23.74 9.22
N ASN A 108 8.26 24.42 9.03
CA ASN A 108 8.79 25.38 9.97
C ASN A 108 8.51 26.82 9.51
N LEU A 109 7.92 27.64 10.41
CA LEU A 109 7.56 29.02 10.19
C LEU A 109 8.23 29.92 11.24
N SER A 110 8.63 31.12 10.82
CA SER A 110 9.17 32.15 11.72
C SER A 110 8.39 33.43 11.56
N PHE A 111 7.89 33.96 12.66
CA PHE A 111 7.12 35.21 12.71
C PHE A 111 7.87 36.29 13.48
N SER A 112 7.90 37.50 12.92
CA SER A 112 8.40 38.69 13.62
C SER A 112 7.28 39.73 13.70
N LEU A 113 6.67 39.87 14.87
CA LEU A 113 5.50 40.73 15.08
C LEU A 113 5.95 42.18 15.38
N PRO A 114 5.60 43.15 14.54
CA PRO A 114 5.87 44.55 14.81
C PRO A 114 5.03 45.07 16.01
N ALA A 115 5.53 46.10 16.68
CA ALA A 115 4.73 46.79 17.67
C ALA A 115 3.48 47.46 17.01
N ASP A 116 2.33 47.29 17.58
CA ASP A 116 1.10 47.95 17.11
C ASP A 116 1.06 49.42 17.58
N ALA A 117 1.77 50.27 16.81
CA ALA A 117 1.92 51.68 17.13
C ALA A 117 0.61 52.50 17.05
N ASP A 118 -0.36 52.05 16.27
CA ASP A 118 -1.64 52.74 16.00
C ASP A 118 -2.87 52.03 16.56
N ARG A 119 -2.73 50.90 17.27
CA ARG A 119 -3.82 50.02 17.71
C ARG A 119 -4.82 49.69 16.59
N THR A 120 -4.31 49.54 15.36
CA THR A 120 -5.11 49.09 14.23
C THR A 120 -5.19 47.56 14.30
N LEU A 121 -6.40 47.02 14.16
CA LEU A 121 -6.64 45.57 14.16
C LEU A 121 -6.27 44.91 12.80
N ASP A 122 -5.50 45.61 11.97
CA ASP A 122 -5.16 45.13 10.65
C ASP A 122 -4.09 44.04 10.73
N THR A 123 -4.38 42.86 10.18
CA THR A 123 -3.44 41.75 10.08
C THR A 123 -2.58 41.93 8.84
N ILE A 124 -1.26 41.80 8.98
CA ILE A 124 -0.35 41.73 7.84
C ILE A 124 -0.45 40.34 7.21
N VAL A 125 -0.98 40.27 5.99
CA VAL A 125 -1.09 39.01 5.23
C VAL A 125 0.12 38.86 4.32
N VAL A 126 0.84 37.75 4.44
CA VAL A 126 1.95 37.36 3.57
C VAL A 126 1.58 36.03 2.92
N THR A 127 1.66 35.96 1.59
CA THR A 127 1.48 34.68 0.91
C THR A 127 2.78 33.90 0.98
N ALA A 128 2.74 32.70 1.54
CA ALA A 128 3.91 31.80 1.54
C ALA A 128 4.23 31.38 0.11
N SER A 129 5.50 31.45 -0.25
CA SER A 129 6.01 30.75 -1.43
C SER A 129 6.72 29.47 -0.98
N ALA A 130 6.69 28.45 -1.81
CA ALA A 130 7.35 27.16 -1.50
C ALA A 130 8.87 27.31 -1.20
N THR A 131 9.48 28.40 -1.63
CA THR A 131 10.89 28.73 -1.37
C THR A 131 11.13 29.33 0.02
N ASP A 132 10.09 29.82 0.70
CA ASP A 132 10.20 30.48 2.00
C ASP A 132 9.92 29.51 3.16
N LEU A 133 9.44 28.30 2.86
CA LEU A 133 9.11 27.28 3.85
C LEU A 133 10.30 26.32 4.02
N ILE A 134 10.71 26.13 5.26
CA ILE A 134 11.71 25.11 5.61
C ILE A 134 10.97 23.85 6.03
N GLN A 135 10.99 22.83 5.17
CA GLN A 135 10.49 21.49 5.48
C GLN A 135 11.65 20.64 6.00
N THR A 136 11.41 19.89 7.06
CA THR A 136 12.43 19.06 7.69
C THR A 136 11.92 17.63 7.79
N ALA A 137 12.56 16.73 7.04
CA ALA A 137 12.33 15.30 7.09
C ALA A 137 13.12 14.63 8.22
N VAL A 138 12.63 13.50 8.71
CA VAL A 138 13.30 12.69 9.75
C VAL A 138 14.41 11.79 9.20
N GLY A 139 14.67 11.85 7.91
CA GLY A 139 15.69 11.07 7.20
C GLY A 139 15.60 11.24 5.69
N PRO A 140 16.37 10.46 4.92
CA PRO A 140 16.23 10.43 3.47
C PRO A 140 14.84 9.93 3.08
N ASN A 141 14.05 10.79 2.47
CA ASN A 141 12.69 10.48 2.00
C ASN A 141 12.47 10.97 0.56
N ALA A 142 11.35 10.57 -0.01
CA ALA A 142 10.74 11.17 -1.19
C ALA A 142 9.22 11.19 -0.97
N THR A 143 8.59 12.33 -1.24
CA THR A 143 7.13 12.45 -1.14
C THR A 143 6.57 12.87 -2.49
N PHE A 144 5.59 12.13 -2.96
CA PHE A 144 4.87 12.34 -4.21
C PHE A 144 3.47 12.84 -3.87
N GLY A 145 3.24 14.12 -4.06
CA GLY A 145 1.93 14.73 -3.83
C GLY A 145 0.99 14.58 -5.03
N LEU A 146 -0.23 15.06 -4.86
CA LEU A 146 -1.33 14.90 -5.83
C LEU A 146 -0.96 15.38 -7.24
N GLU A 147 -0.29 16.53 -7.38
CA GLU A 147 0.15 17.05 -8.68
C GLU A 147 1.08 16.06 -9.41
N THR A 148 1.98 15.41 -8.67
CA THR A 148 2.88 14.40 -9.25
C THR A 148 2.12 13.13 -9.62
N LEU A 149 1.23 12.66 -8.75
CA LEU A 149 0.42 11.46 -8.99
C LEU A 149 -0.49 11.62 -10.21
N GLU A 150 -1.13 12.77 -10.37
CA GLU A 150 -2.05 13.05 -11.48
C GLU A 150 -1.36 13.29 -12.82
N ASN A 151 -0.12 13.80 -12.82
CA ASN A 151 0.61 14.15 -14.05
C ASN A 151 1.68 13.13 -14.45
N ALA A 152 2.07 12.20 -13.57
CA ALA A 152 3.02 11.15 -13.91
C ALA A 152 2.37 10.15 -14.89
N PRO A 153 3.09 9.73 -15.94
CA PRO A 153 2.59 8.71 -16.83
C PRO A 153 2.53 7.38 -16.08
N THR A 154 1.34 6.81 -15.96
CA THR A 154 1.10 5.49 -15.37
C THR A 154 0.38 4.62 -16.39
N ILE A 155 0.96 3.48 -16.74
CA ILE A 155 0.35 2.53 -17.68
C ILE A 155 -0.67 1.66 -16.93
N ASN A 156 -0.26 1.16 -15.76
CA ASN A 156 -1.07 0.22 -14.96
C ASN A 156 -1.81 0.87 -13.80
N ARG A 157 -1.85 2.22 -13.73
CA ARG A 157 -2.46 2.98 -12.62
C ARG A 157 -1.96 2.49 -11.26
N ASN A 158 -0.65 2.33 -11.15
CA ASN A 158 0.04 1.85 -9.96
C ASN A 158 0.97 2.94 -9.40
N ILE A 159 1.01 3.08 -8.08
CA ILE A 159 1.93 4.03 -7.43
C ILE A 159 3.39 3.73 -7.76
N THR A 160 3.76 2.48 -8.04
CA THR A 160 5.12 2.08 -8.40
C THR A 160 5.61 2.80 -9.66
N ASP A 161 4.72 3.11 -10.61
CA ASP A 161 5.05 3.89 -11.80
C ASP A 161 5.52 5.30 -11.46
N VAL A 162 4.99 5.88 -10.38
CA VAL A 162 5.39 7.19 -9.87
C VAL A 162 6.65 7.10 -9.03
N LEU A 163 6.78 6.05 -8.21
CA LEU A 163 7.94 5.87 -7.32
C LEU A 163 9.26 5.76 -8.08
N ARG A 164 9.26 5.24 -9.32
CA ARG A 164 10.46 5.15 -10.18
C ARG A 164 11.10 6.50 -10.52
N ILE A 165 10.43 7.61 -10.27
CA ILE A 165 10.99 8.97 -10.44
C ILE A 165 12.16 9.19 -9.47
N ASP A 166 12.16 8.53 -8.30
CA ASP A 166 13.28 8.58 -7.37
C ASP A 166 14.39 7.59 -7.80
N PRO A 167 15.61 8.05 -8.10
CA PRO A 167 16.69 7.19 -8.58
C PRO A 167 17.20 6.17 -7.53
N ARG A 168 16.77 6.25 -6.28
CA ARG A 168 17.09 5.29 -5.22
C ARG A 168 16.14 4.10 -5.23
N ILE A 169 15.07 4.17 -6.03
CA ILE A 169 14.03 3.16 -6.17
C ILE A 169 14.19 2.50 -7.54
N TYR A 170 14.27 1.18 -7.53
CA TYR A 170 14.22 0.37 -8.74
C TYR A 170 12.91 -0.41 -8.77
N VAL A 171 12.22 -0.38 -9.88
CA VAL A 171 11.01 -1.15 -10.15
C VAL A 171 11.34 -2.23 -11.16
N ASP A 172 11.12 -3.48 -10.80
CA ASP A 172 11.38 -4.63 -11.66
C ASP A 172 10.18 -4.87 -12.58
N GLU A 173 10.32 -4.53 -13.84
CA GLU A 173 9.28 -4.68 -14.87
C GLU A 173 9.36 -6.03 -15.61
N SER A 174 10.30 -6.91 -15.25
CA SER A 174 10.47 -8.19 -15.92
C SER A 174 9.36 -9.21 -15.62
N ARG A 175 8.47 -8.90 -14.69
CA ARG A 175 7.40 -9.79 -14.21
C ARG A 175 5.99 -9.35 -14.62
N GLY A 176 5.86 -8.65 -15.73
CA GLY A 176 4.58 -8.17 -16.24
C GLY A 176 3.95 -7.10 -15.33
N ASP A 177 2.69 -7.27 -14.94
CA ASP A 177 1.95 -6.31 -14.09
C ASP A 177 2.38 -6.31 -12.64
N ILE A 178 3.16 -7.31 -12.22
CA ILE A 178 3.71 -7.43 -10.88
C ILE A 178 5.04 -6.67 -10.83
N ASN A 179 4.98 -5.42 -10.41
CA ASN A 179 6.12 -4.50 -10.38
C ASN A 179 6.75 -4.39 -8.98
N PRO A 180 7.64 -5.31 -8.56
CA PRO A 180 8.28 -5.25 -7.25
C PRO A 180 9.15 -4.01 -7.10
N VAL A 181 9.01 -3.33 -5.96
CA VAL A 181 9.77 -2.13 -5.63
C VAL A 181 10.99 -2.49 -4.79
N GLN A 182 12.18 -2.18 -5.27
CA GLN A 182 13.44 -2.36 -4.56
C GLN A 182 14.00 -1.01 -4.11
N CYS A 183 14.05 -0.77 -2.83
CA CYS A 183 14.64 0.43 -2.26
C CYS A 183 16.12 0.21 -1.95
N GLY A 184 16.99 1.01 -2.57
CA GLY A 184 18.43 0.91 -2.37
C GLY A 184 19.01 -0.48 -2.69
N GLY A 185 18.40 -1.22 -3.63
CA GLY A 185 18.82 -2.55 -4.04
C GLY A 185 18.47 -3.68 -3.07
N LYS A 186 17.58 -3.44 -2.09
CA LYS A 186 17.14 -4.46 -1.14
C LYS A 186 15.92 -5.20 -1.69
N ASN A 187 15.72 -6.44 -1.22
CA ASN A 187 14.59 -7.27 -1.61
C ASN A 187 13.25 -6.60 -1.20
N PRO A 188 12.24 -6.55 -2.09
CA PRO A 188 10.92 -5.95 -1.84
C PRO A 188 10.21 -6.46 -0.59
N ARG A 189 10.42 -7.71 -0.22
CA ARG A 189 9.86 -8.34 0.99
C ARG A 189 10.21 -7.61 2.29
N PHE A 190 11.29 -6.83 2.29
CA PHE A 190 11.73 -6.05 3.46
C PHE A 190 11.22 -4.61 3.48
N ASN A 191 10.39 -4.23 2.52
CA ASN A 191 9.65 -2.97 2.57
C ASN A 191 8.51 -3.06 3.60
N SER A 192 8.08 -1.92 4.11
CA SER A 192 6.76 -1.74 4.73
C SER A 192 5.85 -1.06 3.72
N LEU A 193 4.73 -1.68 3.39
CA LEU A 193 3.70 -1.13 2.51
C LEU A 193 2.48 -0.80 3.36
N THR A 194 2.08 0.47 3.40
CA THR A 194 0.97 0.90 4.25
C THR A 194 -0.04 1.75 3.50
N LEU A 195 -1.31 1.61 3.87
CA LEU A 195 -2.39 2.49 3.48
C LEU A 195 -2.99 3.12 4.75
N ASP A 196 -3.03 4.46 4.81
CA ASP A 196 -3.40 5.21 6.00
C ASP A 196 -2.70 4.66 7.27
N GLY A 197 -1.40 4.36 7.15
CA GLY A 197 -0.55 3.89 8.24
C GLY A 197 -0.80 2.46 8.74
N VAL A 198 -1.71 1.70 8.15
CA VAL A 198 -1.93 0.28 8.46
C VAL A 198 -1.30 -0.58 7.38
N ARG A 199 -0.56 -1.59 7.82
CA ARG A 199 0.24 -2.45 6.95
C ARG A 199 -0.62 -3.29 6.01
N LEU A 200 -0.17 -3.38 4.76
CA LEU A 200 -0.70 -4.21 3.69
C LEU A 200 0.40 -5.07 3.04
N ASN A 201 1.32 -5.59 3.84
CA ASN A 201 2.37 -6.45 3.33
C ASN A 201 1.87 -7.89 3.10
N ASP A 202 2.38 -8.51 2.05
CA ASP A 202 2.34 -9.96 1.91
C ASP A 202 3.18 -10.63 3.00
N GLY A 203 2.55 -11.19 4.00
CA GLY A 203 3.20 -11.85 5.14
C GLY A 203 3.86 -13.18 4.77
N PHE A 204 3.45 -13.81 3.64
CA PHE A 204 3.87 -15.16 3.24
C PHE A 204 4.83 -15.16 2.05
N GLY A 205 4.91 -14.06 1.29
CA GLY A 205 5.73 -13.96 0.10
C GLY A 205 5.14 -14.68 -1.10
N LEU A 206 3.82 -14.74 -1.18
CA LEU A 206 3.09 -15.30 -2.31
C LEU A 206 3.18 -14.40 -3.54
N ASN A 207 3.29 -13.07 -3.32
CA ASN A 207 3.34 -12.07 -4.37
C ASN A 207 4.68 -11.32 -4.40
N SER A 208 5.23 -11.15 -5.59
CA SER A 208 6.52 -10.46 -5.78
C SER A 208 6.41 -8.95 -5.57
N ASN A 209 5.22 -8.36 -5.76
CA ASN A 209 4.98 -6.91 -5.57
C ASN A 209 5.03 -6.47 -4.10
N GLY A 210 4.95 -7.42 -3.16
CA GLY A 210 4.96 -7.18 -1.72
C GLY A 210 3.59 -6.92 -1.10
N TYR A 211 2.51 -6.81 -1.90
CA TYR A 211 1.13 -6.81 -1.45
C TYR A 211 0.55 -8.23 -1.37
N PRO A 212 -0.47 -8.48 -0.55
CA PRO A 212 -1.12 -9.79 -0.49
C PRO A 212 -2.01 -10.08 -1.71
N THR A 213 -2.25 -9.08 -2.56
CA THR A 213 -3.07 -9.09 -3.76
C THR A 213 -2.21 -9.09 -5.02
N GLU A 214 -2.75 -9.58 -6.13
CA GLU A 214 -2.03 -9.67 -7.40
C GLU A 214 -1.60 -8.29 -7.93
N ARG A 215 -2.42 -7.27 -7.69
CA ARG A 215 -2.15 -5.88 -8.03
C ARG A 215 -2.20 -5.01 -6.77
N GLN A 216 -1.93 -3.71 -6.92
CA GLN A 216 -2.12 -2.72 -5.85
C GLN A 216 -3.55 -2.79 -5.29
N PRO A 217 -3.75 -2.99 -3.97
CA PRO A 217 -5.06 -3.31 -3.38
C PRO A 217 -5.97 -2.10 -3.12
N PHE A 218 -5.73 -0.97 -3.75
CA PHE A 218 -6.54 0.24 -3.59
C PHE A 218 -6.60 1.03 -4.90
N PRO A 219 -7.70 1.77 -5.18
CA PRO A 219 -7.82 2.59 -6.36
C PRO A 219 -6.72 3.67 -6.41
N PHE A 220 -6.11 3.85 -7.58
CA PHE A 220 -5.07 4.87 -7.77
C PHE A 220 -5.59 6.28 -7.47
N ASP A 221 -6.78 6.62 -7.95
CA ASP A 221 -7.40 7.94 -7.76
C ASP A 221 -7.82 8.22 -6.31
N ALA A 222 -7.78 7.22 -5.43
CA ALA A 222 -8.04 7.40 -4.00
C ALA A 222 -6.88 8.05 -3.25
N ILE A 223 -5.67 8.12 -3.85
CA ILE A 223 -4.45 8.50 -3.14
C ILE A 223 -4.20 10.00 -3.24
N GLU A 224 -3.90 10.62 -2.10
CA GLU A 224 -3.53 12.03 -1.95
C GLU A 224 -2.02 12.24 -2.03
N GLN A 225 -1.26 11.46 -1.27
CA GLN A 225 0.20 11.50 -1.23
C GLN A 225 0.77 10.10 -1.00
N VAL A 226 1.97 9.88 -1.55
CA VAL A 226 2.78 8.71 -1.24
C VAL A 226 4.13 9.18 -0.72
N ALA A 227 4.51 8.72 0.48
CA ALA A 227 5.83 8.96 1.04
C ALA A 227 6.67 7.68 1.01
N VAL A 228 7.95 7.82 0.67
CA VAL A 228 8.94 6.75 0.74
C VAL A 228 10.04 7.17 1.69
N GLU A 229 10.09 6.55 2.85
CA GLU A 229 11.12 6.78 3.85
C GLU A 229 12.17 5.68 3.78
N LEU A 230 13.39 6.05 3.42
CA LEU A 230 14.49 5.11 3.21
C LEU A 230 15.25 4.76 4.50
N SER A 231 15.36 5.70 5.42
CA SER A 231 16.05 5.52 6.69
C SER A 231 15.60 6.59 7.69
N PRO A 232 14.35 6.58 8.13
CA PRO A 232 13.86 7.57 9.09
C PRO A 232 14.52 7.38 10.45
N PHE A 233 14.91 8.51 11.09
CA PHE A 233 15.47 8.56 12.43
C PHE A 233 14.43 9.04 13.46
N ASP A 234 13.28 8.42 13.44
CA ASP A 234 12.21 8.69 14.39
C ASP A 234 11.67 7.38 14.96
N VAL A 235 11.26 7.41 16.23
CA VAL A 235 10.68 6.26 16.94
C VAL A 235 9.31 5.84 16.41
N GLU A 236 8.68 6.70 15.61
CA GLU A 236 7.38 6.45 14.99
C GLU A 236 7.46 5.52 13.76
N TYR A 237 8.67 5.16 13.31
CA TYR A 237 8.89 4.28 12.16
C TYR A 237 9.52 2.97 12.59
N GLY A 238 8.99 1.86 12.09
CA GLY A 238 9.49 0.53 12.39
C GLY A 238 9.03 -0.55 11.41
N GLY A 239 9.43 -1.81 11.65
CA GLY A 239 8.96 -2.99 10.95
C GLY A 239 9.48 -3.21 9.54
N PHE A 240 10.51 -2.51 9.12
CA PHE A 240 11.14 -2.68 7.82
C PHE A 240 12.66 -2.54 7.89
N THR A 241 13.34 -3.08 6.89
CA THR A 241 14.80 -2.95 6.75
C THR A 241 15.21 -2.42 5.39
N ALA A 242 14.26 -2.26 4.47
CA ALA A 242 14.46 -1.63 3.17
C ALA A 242 13.92 -0.20 3.17
N CYS A 243 12.65 0.01 2.85
CA CYS A 243 11.98 1.31 2.97
C CYS A 243 10.55 1.15 3.47
N ASN A 244 9.98 2.25 3.92
CA ASN A 244 8.56 2.38 4.16
C ASN A 244 7.92 3.11 2.97
N ILE A 245 6.89 2.53 2.37
CA ILE A 245 6.06 3.13 1.32
C ILE A 245 4.68 3.33 1.92
N ASN A 246 4.36 4.58 2.21
CA ASN A 246 3.13 4.95 2.89
C ASN A 246 2.22 5.75 1.94
N ALA A 247 1.10 5.14 1.54
CA ALA A 247 0.06 5.82 0.78
C ALA A 247 -0.99 6.37 1.74
N VAL A 248 -1.36 7.64 1.57
CA VAL A 248 -2.42 8.30 2.33
C VAL A 248 -3.56 8.68 1.41
N THR A 249 -4.78 8.36 1.83
CA THR A 249 -5.98 8.49 1.02
C THR A 249 -6.54 9.91 1.00
N LYS A 250 -7.17 10.28 -0.13
CA LYS A 250 -7.89 11.57 -0.31
C LYS A 250 -9.00 11.73 0.71
N SER A 251 -9.16 12.93 1.21
CA SER A 251 -10.27 13.35 2.06
C SER A 251 -11.25 14.24 1.29
N GLY A 252 -12.50 14.30 1.74
CA GLY A 252 -13.46 15.28 1.22
C GLY A 252 -13.19 16.69 1.73
N THR A 253 -13.68 17.68 0.98
CA THR A 253 -13.59 19.11 1.30
C THR A 253 -14.98 19.75 1.32
N ASN A 254 -15.07 21.09 1.51
CA ASN A 254 -16.32 21.83 1.44
C ASN A 254 -16.88 21.99 0.01
N GLU A 255 -16.13 21.55 -0.99
CA GLU A 255 -16.52 21.55 -2.38
C GLU A 255 -16.54 20.11 -2.92
N PHE A 256 -17.49 19.82 -3.82
CA PHE A 256 -17.50 18.53 -4.52
C PHE A 256 -16.45 18.53 -5.60
N HIS A 257 -15.67 17.47 -5.65
CA HIS A 257 -14.69 17.23 -6.69
C HIS A 257 -14.66 15.73 -7.01
N GLY A 258 -14.06 15.38 -8.14
CA GLY A 258 -13.94 13.99 -8.54
C GLY A 258 -13.28 13.84 -9.91
N SER A 259 -12.94 12.62 -10.23
CA SER A 259 -12.37 12.18 -11.51
C SER A 259 -13.10 10.95 -12.00
N ALA A 260 -12.99 10.70 -13.30
CA ALA A 260 -13.41 9.45 -13.91
C ALA A 260 -12.47 9.14 -15.08
N PHE A 261 -12.19 7.87 -15.29
CA PHE A 261 -11.35 7.43 -16.39
C PHE A 261 -11.89 6.13 -17.02
N ILE A 262 -11.42 5.86 -18.22
CA ILE A 262 -11.59 4.60 -18.93
C ILE A 262 -10.36 4.39 -19.79
N ASP A 263 -9.72 3.22 -19.66
CA ASP A 263 -8.61 2.77 -20.47
C ASP A 263 -9.02 1.48 -21.18
N TYR A 264 -8.57 1.30 -22.42
CA TYR A 264 -8.83 0.10 -23.19
C TYR A 264 -7.60 -0.29 -24.00
N THR A 265 -7.27 -1.57 -23.98
CA THR A 265 -6.26 -2.16 -24.85
C THR A 265 -6.75 -3.50 -25.40
N SER A 266 -6.12 -3.98 -26.46
CA SER A 266 -6.41 -5.28 -27.07
C SER A 266 -5.21 -5.76 -27.91
N ASP A 267 -5.24 -7.02 -28.31
CA ASP A 267 -4.29 -7.60 -29.26
C ASP A 267 -4.11 -6.75 -30.52
N SER A 268 -5.20 -6.18 -31.06
CA SER A 268 -5.17 -5.36 -32.27
C SER A 268 -4.45 -4.00 -32.09
N LEU A 269 -4.19 -3.57 -30.87
CA LEU A 269 -3.40 -2.38 -30.52
C LEU A 269 -1.94 -2.70 -30.18
N GLN A 270 -1.58 -3.97 -30.13
CA GLN A 270 -0.20 -4.42 -29.97
C GLN A 270 0.48 -4.66 -31.32
N GLY A 271 1.81 -4.72 -31.34
CA GLY A 271 2.56 -5.11 -32.52
C GLY A 271 2.51 -6.63 -32.72
N ASP A 272 2.52 -7.04 -33.98
CA ASP A 272 2.54 -8.44 -34.44
C ASP A 272 3.93 -8.91 -34.90
N SER A 273 4.97 -8.18 -34.52
CA SER A 273 6.35 -8.45 -34.95
C SER A 273 7.35 -8.25 -33.82
N LEU A 274 8.20 -9.24 -33.59
CA LEU A 274 9.29 -9.22 -32.65
C LEU A 274 10.62 -9.39 -33.39
N GLU A 275 11.55 -8.42 -33.24
CA GLU A 275 12.87 -8.44 -33.88
C GLU A 275 12.84 -8.63 -35.40
N GLY A 276 11.74 -8.21 -36.05
CA GLY A 276 11.53 -8.31 -37.49
C GLY A 276 10.96 -9.65 -37.98
N SER A 277 10.56 -10.50 -37.07
CA SER A 277 9.81 -11.75 -37.35
C SER A 277 8.36 -11.57 -36.94
N ASP A 278 7.43 -12.05 -37.76
CA ASP A 278 6.02 -12.08 -37.41
C ASP A 278 5.80 -13.05 -36.25
N VAL A 279 5.07 -12.65 -35.22
CA VAL A 279 4.66 -13.47 -34.07
C VAL A 279 3.16 -13.54 -34.01
N GLN A 280 2.64 -14.69 -33.61
CA GLN A 280 1.22 -14.88 -33.41
C GLN A 280 0.90 -14.56 -31.94
N ALA A 281 0.40 -13.35 -31.69
CA ALA A 281 -0.15 -12.98 -30.40
C ALA A 281 -1.51 -13.64 -30.17
N ASN A 282 -1.81 -14.02 -28.93
CA ASN A 282 -3.12 -14.51 -28.56
C ASN A 282 -4.14 -13.35 -28.50
N GLU A 283 -5.41 -13.65 -28.82
CA GLU A 283 -6.47 -12.67 -28.74
C GLU A 283 -6.76 -12.32 -27.27
N PHE A 284 -6.80 -11.03 -26.98
CA PHE A 284 -7.23 -10.50 -25.68
C PHE A 284 -7.83 -9.11 -25.84
N ASP A 285 -8.67 -8.73 -24.92
CA ASP A 285 -9.04 -7.34 -24.66
C ASP A 285 -9.03 -7.06 -23.16
N GLU A 286 -8.68 -5.83 -22.80
CA GLU A 286 -8.68 -5.35 -21.43
C GLU A 286 -9.33 -3.99 -21.36
N ILE A 287 -10.26 -3.83 -20.44
CA ILE A 287 -10.87 -2.56 -20.08
C ILE A 287 -10.63 -2.27 -18.61
N ARG A 288 -10.20 -1.04 -18.32
CA ARG A 288 -10.08 -0.52 -16.97
C ARG A 288 -10.85 0.77 -16.86
N TYR A 289 -11.66 0.90 -15.83
CA TYR A 289 -12.45 2.10 -15.59
C TYR A 289 -12.60 2.39 -14.10
N GLY A 290 -12.83 3.65 -13.79
CA GLY A 290 -13.04 4.04 -12.42
C GLY A 290 -13.61 5.43 -12.25
N ILE A 291 -14.00 5.70 -11.02
CA ILE A 291 -14.57 6.98 -10.59
C ILE A 291 -14.11 7.29 -9.18
N GLN A 292 -13.76 8.54 -8.93
CA GLN A 292 -13.54 9.08 -7.60
C GLN A 292 -14.46 10.29 -7.38
N VAL A 293 -15.12 10.38 -6.24
CA VAL A 293 -15.97 11.52 -5.85
C VAL A 293 -15.76 11.81 -4.38
N ALA A 294 -15.55 13.08 -4.06
CA ALA A 294 -15.40 13.55 -2.68
C ALA A 294 -16.13 14.87 -2.47
N GLY A 295 -16.49 15.16 -1.21
CA GLY A 295 -17.17 16.39 -0.86
C GLY A 295 -17.76 16.37 0.54
N PRO A 296 -18.56 17.42 0.91
CA PRO A 296 -19.15 17.54 2.22
C PRO A 296 -20.47 16.78 2.32
N ILE A 297 -20.64 15.98 3.38
CA ILE A 297 -21.97 15.56 3.86
C ILE A 297 -22.58 16.69 4.69
N VAL A 298 -21.74 17.29 5.57
CA VAL A 298 -22.07 18.49 6.33
C VAL A 298 -20.88 19.43 6.24
N LYS A 299 -21.07 20.63 5.66
CA LYS A 299 -19.99 21.63 5.52
C LYS A 299 -19.30 21.90 6.84
N ASP A 300 -17.97 22.04 6.79
CA ASP A 300 -17.04 22.26 7.89
C ASP A 300 -16.97 21.11 8.91
N LYS A 301 -17.77 20.04 8.76
CA LYS A 301 -17.89 19.01 9.80
C LYS A 301 -17.70 17.58 9.33
N LEU A 302 -18.42 17.15 8.30
CA LEU A 302 -18.42 15.75 7.90
C LEU A 302 -18.25 15.66 6.40
N PHE A 303 -17.23 14.92 6.00
CA PHE A 303 -16.82 14.78 4.60
C PHE A 303 -16.74 13.32 4.23
N PHE A 304 -16.80 13.05 2.92
CA PHE A 304 -16.60 11.74 2.35
C PHE A 304 -15.66 11.80 1.16
N SER A 305 -15.00 10.69 0.90
CA SER A 305 -14.31 10.38 -0.35
C SER A 305 -14.62 8.93 -0.71
N VAL A 306 -15.01 8.66 -1.96
CA VAL A 306 -15.29 7.33 -2.48
C VAL A 306 -14.55 7.18 -3.79
N ALA A 307 -13.81 6.08 -3.96
CA ALA A 307 -13.16 5.72 -5.20
C ALA A 307 -13.48 4.26 -5.53
N TYR A 308 -13.79 4.03 -6.80
CA TYR A 308 -14.05 2.71 -7.37
C TYR A 308 -13.21 2.54 -8.63
N GLU A 309 -12.60 1.37 -8.78
CA GLU A 309 -11.82 1.01 -9.95
C GLU A 309 -12.05 -0.46 -10.28
N LYS A 310 -12.26 -0.77 -11.56
CA LYS A 310 -12.37 -2.14 -12.03
C LYS A 310 -11.55 -2.36 -13.29
N LEU A 311 -10.87 -3.50 -13.34
CA LEU A 311 -10.21 -4.05 -14.50
C LEU A 311 -10.92 -5.36 -14.87
N GLU A 312 -11.23 -5.53 -16.12
CA GLU A 312 -11.69 -6.76 -16.75
C GLU A 312 -10.81 -7.01 -17.97
N GLY A 313 -10.13 -8.17 -18.02
CA GLY A 313 -9.17 -8.45 -19.07
C GLY A 313 -8.89 -9.93 -19.21
N ALA A 314 -7.78 -10.27 -19.82
CA ALA A 314 -7.33 -11.64 -19.96
C ALA A 314 -5.80 -11.76 -19.84
N ASN A 315 -5.35 -12.81 -19.18
CA ASN A 315 -3.96 -13.23 -19.23
C ASN A 315 -3.73 -14.05 -20.49
N THR A 316 -2.72 -13.70 -21.29
CA THR A 316 -2.29 -14.48 -22.45
C THR A 316 -1.17 -15.44 -22.08
N PHE A 317 -1.19 -16.62 -22.70
CA PHE A 317 -0.18 -17.66 -22.55
C PHE A 317 0.56 -17.80 -23.87
N ASP A 318 1.81 -17.36 -23.91
CA ASP A 318 2.59 -17.21 -25.13
C ASP A 318 3.39 -18.48 -25.52
N ARG A 319 3.09 -19.61 -24.86
CA ARG A 319 3.74 -20.90 -25.09
C ARG A 319 2.94 -21.76 -26.04
N GLY A 320 3.64 -22.42 -26.98
CA GLY A 320 3.00 -23.29 -27.95
C GLY A 320 3.93 -24.34 -28.54
N PRO A 321 3.39 -25.37 -29.26
CA PRO A 321 4.19 -26.39 -29.90
C PRO A 321 5.04 -25.83 -31.05
N ILE A 322 6.09 -26.58 -31.43
CA ILE A 322 6.96 -26.20 -32.54
C ILE A 322 6.18 -25.99 -33.84
N GLY A 323 6.41 -24.85 -34.49
CA GLY A 323 5.76 -24.45 -35.73
C GLY A 323 4.37 -23.84 -35.50
N SER A 324 3.95 -23.55 -34.28
CA SER A 324 2.70 -22.82 -33.96
C SER A 324 2.80 -21.34 -34.26
N GLY A 325 4.00 -20.75 -34.27
CA GLY A 325 4.22 -19.32 -34.34
C GLY A 325 4.07 -18.61 -32.99
N ALA A 326 3.90 -19.35 -31.89
CA ALA A 326 3.89 -18.79 -30.54
C ALA A 326 5.21 -18.07 -30.23
N ILE A 327 5.16 -17.07 -29.36
CA ILE A 327 6.36 -16.32 -28.94
C ILE A 327 7.40 -17.25 -28.30
N ASN A 328 6.91 -18.21 -27.50
CA ASN A 328 7.73 -19.22 -26.81
C ASN A 328 7.37 -20.62 -27.35
N GLU A 329 7.95 -21.03 -28.47
CA GLU A 329 7.80 -22.38 -28.97
C GLU A 329 8.62 -23.38 -28.13
N VAL A 330 7.97 -24.45 -27.69
CA VAL A 330 8.61 -25.60 -27.02
C VAL A 330 8.81 -26.74 -28.02
N LEU A 331 9.84 -27.60 -27.79
CA LEU A 331 10.26 -28.65 -28.73
C LEU A 331 9.33 -29.88 -28.71
N ILE A 332 8.04 -29.67 -28.74
CA ILE A 332 7.01 -30.71 -28.88
C ILE A 332 6.10 -30.35 -30.07
N THR A 333 5.62 -31.35 -30.80
CA THR A 333 4.75 -31.13 -31.94
C THR A 333 3.27 -31.08 -31.51
N GLN A 334 2.42 -30.39 -32.31
CA GLN A 334 0.97 -30.42 -32.12
C GLN A 334 0.41 -31.85 -32.11
N ALA A 335 0.95 -32.74 -32.97
CA ALA A 335 0.49 -34.13 -33.04
C ALA A 335 0.81 -34.96 -31.79
N GLU A 336 1.90 -34.67 -31.10
CA GLU A 336 2.25 -35.28 -29.82
C GLU A 336 1.33 -34.80 -28.71
N LEU A 337 1.06 -33.49 -28.64
CA LEU A 337 0.09 -32.93 -27.68
C LEU A 337 -1.33 -33.47 -27.93
N ASP A 338 -1.77 -33.56 -29.17
CA ASP A 338 -3.06 -34.15 -29.54
C ASP A 338 -3.17 -35.63 -29.13
N GLU A 339 -2.09 -36.41 -29.26
CA GLU A 339 -2.07 -37.81 -28.84
C GLU A 339 -2.10 -37.95 -27.33
N ILE A 340 -1.38 -37.11 -26.58
CA ILE A 340 -1.43 -37.05 -25.11
C ILE A 340 -2.84 -36.73 -24.66
N ALA A 341 -3.46 -35.67 -25.20
CA ALA A 341 -4.82 -35.28 -24.89
C ALA A 341 -5.85 -36.38 -25.22
N ARG A 342 -5.66 -37.07 -26.36
CA ARG A 342 -6.50 -38.21 -26.75
C ARG A 342 -6.39 -39.37 -25.75
N ILE A 343 -5.17 -39.73 -25.32
CA ILE A 343 -4.94 -40.80 -24.34
C ILE A 343 -5.55 -40.41 -22.99
N ALA A 344 -5.32 -39.21 -22.52
CA ALA A 344 -5.91 -38.68 -21.27
C ALA A 344 -7.45 -38.84 -21.28
N ARG A 345 -8.11 -38.44 -22.36
CA ARG A 345 -9.56 -38.54 -22.49
C ARG A 345 -10.04 -39.97 -22.67
N ASP A 346 -9.46 -40.74 -23.61
CA ASP A 346 -10.01 -42.04 -24.04
C ASP A 346 -9.68 -43.17 -23.05
N VAL A 347 -8.55 -43.09 -22.33
CA VAL A 347 -8.08 -44.10 -21.38
C VAL A 347 -8.42 -43.74 -19.95
N TYR A 348 -8.16 -42.50 -19.57
CA TYR A 348 -8.28 -42.03 -18.19
C TYR A 348 -9.57 -41.22 -17.94
N GLY A 349 -10.30 -40.84 -18.99
CA GLY A 349 -11.56 -40.06 -18.88
C GLY A 349 -11.34 -38.60 -18.47
N TYR A 350 -10.11 -38.09 -18.62
CA TYR A 350 -9.72 -36.73 -18.22
C TYR A 350 -9.64 -35.80 -19.43
N ASP A 351 -10.26 -34.63 -19.36
CA ASP A 351 -10.13 -33.57 -20.33
C ASP A 351 -9.00 -32.63 -19.88
N VAL A 352 -7.99 -32.45 -20.72
CA VAL A 352 -6.81 -31.60 -20.44
C VAL A 352 -7.10 -30.11 -20.63
N GLY A 353 -8.24 -29.72 -21.20
CA GLY A 353 -8.62 -28.34 -21.48
C GLY A 353 -7.97 -27.70 -22.71
N GLY A 354 -7.07 -28.43 -23.42
CA GLY A 354 -6.37 -27.96 -24.61
C GLY A 354 -5.12 -27.12 -24.31
N ILE A 355 -4.58 -26.48 -25.36
CA ILE A 355 -3.43 -25.57 -25.28
C ILE A 355 -3.93 -24.24 -24.73
N PRO A 356 -3.32 -23.67 -23.67
CA PRO A 356 -3.74 -22.40 -23.14
C PRO A 356 -3.45 -21.25 -24.13
N THR A 357 -4.41 -20.35 -24.29
CA THR A 357 -4.29 -19.15 -25.14
C THR A 357 -4.53 -17.87 -24.37
N SER A 358 -5.72 -17.73 -23.78
CA SER A 358 -6.08 -16.63 -22.90
C SER A 358 -7.11 -17.09 -21.87
N LEU A 359 -7.01 -16.58 -20.66
CA LEU A 359 -7.95 -16.79 -19.56
C LEU A 359 -8.30 -15.45 -18.92
N ASP A 360 -9.56 -15.28 -18.52
CA ASP A 360 -10.05 -14.03 -17.95
C ASP A 360 -9.28 -13.65 -16.67
N ASN A 361 -9.03 -12.36 -16.47
CA ASN A 361 -8.56 -11.81 -15.21
C ASN A 361 -9.43 -10.62 -14.79
N GLU A 362 -9.56 -10.41 -13.50
CA GLU A 362 -10.30 -9.28 -12.96
C GLU A 362 -9.56 -8.67 -11.75
N ASP A 363 -9.86 -7.38 -11.50
CA ASP A 363 -9.41 -6.69 -10.31
C ASP A 363 -10.40 -5.58 -9.96
N GLU A 364 -11.14 -5.73 -8.87
CA GLU A 364 -12.16 -4.80 -8.41
C GLU A 364 -11.73 -4.14 -7.08
N LYS A 365 -11.82 -2.82 -7.01
CA LYS A 365 -11.38 -2.02 -5.86
C LYS A 365 -12.43 -1.00 -5.47
N LEU A 366 -12.66 -0.89 -4.16
CA LEU A 366 -13.51 0.14 -3.59
C LEU A 366 -12.84 0.73 -2.36
N LEU A 367 -12.74 2.06 -2.30
CA LEU A 367 -12.30 2.76 -1.11
C LEU A 367 -13.34 3.79 -0.70
N VAL A 368 -13.69 3.79 0.58
CA VAL A 368 -14.61 4.76 1.19
C VAL A 368 -13.94 5.37 2.41
N LYS A 369 -13.84 6.69 2.44
CA LYS A 369 -13.32 7.44 3.59
C LYS A 369 -14.35 8.43 4.11
N LEU A 370 -14.42 8.55 5.43
CA LEU A 370 -15.21 9.53 6.14
C LEU A 370 -14.30 10.33 7.08
N ASP A 371 -14.35 11.63 7.01
CA ASP A 371 -13.65 12.55 7.90
C ASP A 371 -14.66 13.40 8.69
N TRP A 372 -14.52 13.40 10.00
CA TRP A 372 -15.42 14.09 10.90
C TRP A 372 -14.68 15.07 11.81
N ASN A 373 -14.84 16.36 11.57
CA ASN A 373 -14.46 17.43 12.49
C ASN A 373 -15.52 17.52 13.60
N ILE A 374 -15.33 16.79 14.69
CA ILE A 374 -16.28 16.71 15.81
C ILE A 374 -16.41 18.10 16.44
N ASN A 375 -15.29 18.73 16.72
CA ASN A 375 -15.13 20.11 17.18
C ASN A 375 -13.67 20.55 16.94
N ASP A 376 -13.30 21.75 17.41
CA ASP A 376 -11.95 22.31 17.24
C ASP A 376 -10.84 21.51 17.95
N GLN A 377 -11.18 20.60 18.84
CA GLN A 377 -10.23 19.79 19.62
C GLN A 377 -10.17 18.32 19.17
N HIS A 378 -11.24 17.81 18.56
CA HIS A 378 -11.37 16.41 18.23
C HIS A 378 -11.75 16.20 16.76
N ARG A 379 -11.03 15.32 16.08
CA ARG A 379 -11.31 14.86 14.73
C ARG A 379 -11.26 13.33 14.69
N ALA A 380 -12.17 12.71 13.96
CA ALA A 380 -12.14 11.30 13.67
C ALA A 380 -12.05 11.07 12.15
N ALA A 381 -11.47 9.96 11.75
CA ALA A 381 -11.49 9.49 10.38
C ALA A 381 -11.76 7.98 10.35
N PHE A 382 -12.38 7.53 9.28
CA PHE A 382 -12.63 6.12 9.03
C PHE A 382 -12.42 5.82 7.55
N THR A 383 -11.63 4.78 7.25
CA THR A 383 -11.37 4.30 5.90
C THR A 383 -11.77 2.83 5.81
N TYR A 384 -12.55 2.48 4.79
CA TYR A 384 -12.78 1.12 4.33
C TYR A 384 -12.15 0.94 2.97
N ASN A 385 -11.33 -0.09 2.80
CA ASN A 385 -10.71 -0.46 1.54
C ASN A 385 -11.01 -1.93 1.24
N TYR A 386 -11.50 -2.18 0.04
CA TYR A 386 -11.83 -3.48 -0.50
C TYR A 386 -11.07 -3.71 -1.80
N ASN A 387 -10.55 -4.91 -1.97
CA ASN A 387 -10.04 -5.41 -3.23
C ASN A 387 -10.42 -6.88 -3.40
N ASP A 388 -10.87 -7.24 -4.58
CA ASP A 388 -11.00 -8.63 -5.03
C ASP A 388 -10.41 -8.71 -6.44
N GLY A 389 -9.36 -9.49 -6.60
CA GLY A 389 -8.67 -9.65 -7.86
C GLY A 389 -8.11 -11.05 -8.02
N PHE A 390 -8.07 -11.52 -9.28
CA PHE A 390 -7.47 -12.79 -9.64
C PHE A 390 -6.82 -12.75 -11.02
N ASN A 391 -5.93 -13.69 -11.25
CA ASN A 391 -5.38 -14.04 -12.56
C ASN A 391 -5.13 -15.55 -12.65
N PHE A 392 -4.78 -16.02 -13.84
CA PHE A 392 -4.30 -17.39 -14.04
C PHE A 392 -2.81 -17.40 -14.33
N THR A 393 -2.12 -18.46 -13.90
CA THR A 393 -0.68 -18.59 -14.08
C THR A 393 -0.28 -20.04 -14.30
N GLU A 394 0.87 -20.23 -14.95
CA GLU A 394 1.57 -21.50 -15.06
C GLU A 394 2.27 -21.80 -13.73
N SER A 395 2.36 -23.08 -13.34
CA SER A 395 3.13 -23.52 -12.18
C SER A 395 4.56 -23.89 -12.57
N ASP A 396 4.70 -24.65 -13.66
CA ASP A 396 5.93 -25.33 -14.10
C ASP A 396 6.39 -24.88 -15.50
N GLY A 397 5.89 -23.72 -15.95
CA GLY A 397 6.15 -23.21 -17.29
C GLY A 397 7.57 -22.71 -17.52
N ASP A 398 8.54 -23.58 -17.84
CA ASP A 398 9.89 -23.22 -18.25
C ASP A 398 10.12 -23.51 -19.76
N SER A 399 11.32 -23.29 -20.24
CA SER A 399 11.68 -23.41 -21.67
C SER A 399 11.55 -24.84 -22.25
N ASN A 400 11.55 -25.85 -21.40
CA ASN A 400 11.39 -27.27 -21.73
C ASN A 400 10.14 -27.90 -21.09
N GLU A 401 9.17 -27.09 -20.69
CA GLU A 401 7.95 -27.52 -20.03
C GLU A 401 6.74 -27.02 -20.81
N PHE A 402 5.66 -27.81 -20.81
CA PHE A 402 4.39 -27.47 -21.43
C PHE A 402 3.23 -27.88 -20.53
N GLU A 403 2.39 -26.92 -20.16
CA GLU A 403 1.20 -27.14 -19.35
C GLU A 403 -0.06 -27.10 -20.22
N PHE A 404 -0.97 -28.07 -20.05
CA PHE A 404 -2.32 -27.96 -20.58
C PHE A 404 -3.17 -27.01 -19.73
N THR A 405 -4.22 -26.43 -20.33
CA THR A 405 -5.07 -25.42 -19.67
C THR A 405 -5.59 -25.87 -18.29
N ASN A 406 -5.96 -27.14 -18.14
CA ASN A 406 -6.51 -27.64 -16.87
C ASN A 406 -5.42 -27.85 -15.78
N HIS A 407 -4.13 -27.76 -16.12
CA HIS A 407 -3.05 -27.74 -15.14
C HIS A 407 -2.79 -26.35 -14.55
N LEU A 408 -3.09 -25.30 -15.29
CA LEU A 408 -3.00 -23.91 -14.81
C LEU A 408 -3.80 -23.71 -13.54
N TYR A 409 -3.45 -22.69 -12.76
CA TYR A 409 -4.20 -22.36 -11.56
C TYR A 409 -4.60 -20.88 -11.47
N GLU A 410 -5.75 -20.64 -10.89
CA GLU A 410 -6.19 -19.32 -10.45
C GLU A 410 -5.37 -18.90 -9.23
N ARG A 411 -4.92 -17.67 -9.22
CA ARG A 411 -4.32 -16.98 -8.10
C ARG A 411 -5.05 -15.66 -7.87
N GLY A 412 -5.60 -15.51 -6.70
CA GLY A 412 -6.39 -14.33 -6.36
C GLY A 412 -6.40 -14.05 -4.87
N THR A 413 -6.95 -12.91 -4.49
CA THR A 413 -7.09 -12.53 -3.09
C THR A 413 -8.27 -11.59 -2.92
N GLU A 414 -9.14 -11.89 -1.95
CA GLU A 414 -10.07 -10.92 -1.41
C GLU A 414 -9.46 -10.25 -0.17
N LEU A 415 -9.50 -8.91 -0.13
CA LEU A 415 -8.97 -8.09 0.94
C LEU A 415 -10.02 -7.11 1.44
N ASN A 416 -10.24 -7.11 2.75
CA ASN A 416 -11.08 -6.15 3.44
C ASN A 416 -10.27 -5.44 4.52
N GLN A 417 -10.07 -4.13 4.41
CA GLN A 417 -9.35 -3.33 5.39
C GLN A 417 -10.25 -2.25 5.99
N TYR A 418 -10.19 -2.12 7.30
CA TYR A 418 -10.90 -1.11 8.09
C TYR A 418 -9.90 -0.33 8.93
N VAL A 419 -9.88 1.00 8.81
CA VAL A 419 -8.99 1.86 9.60
C VAL A 419 -9.78 2.98 10.25
N GLY A 420 -9.64 3.12 11.56
CA GLY A 420 -10.27 4.21 12.33
C GLY A 420 -9.23 5.03 13.05
N PHE A 421 -9.41 6.36 13.05
CA PHE A 421 -8.56 7.33 13.76
C PHE A 421 -9.37 8.21 14.68
N LEU A 422 -8.74 8.57 15.79
CA LEU A 422 -9.19 9.65 16.65
C LEU A 422 -7.99 10.53 17.03
N TYR A 423 -8.05 11.80 16.61
CA TYR A 423 -7.08 12.83 16.93
C TYR A 423 -7.69 13.77 17.95
N SER A 424 -6.96 14.08 19.02
CA SER A 424 -7.47 14.89 20.13
C SER A 424 -6.42 15.84 20.67
N ASP A 425 -6.76 17.13 20.73
CA ASP A 425 -5.98 18.17 21.40
C ASP A 425 -6.62 18.44 22.76
N TRP A 426 -6.03 17.89 23.81
CA TRP A 426 -6.58 17.99 25.18
C TRP A 426 -6.26 19.33 25.84
N THR A 427 -5.11 19.87 25.50
CA THR A 427 -4.63 21.19 25.95
C THR A 427 -3.73 21.79 24.86
N ASP A 428 -3.34 23.04 24.98
CA ASP A 428 -2.43 23.72 24.04
C ASP A 428 -1.08 23.00 23.84
N ASN A 429 -0.70 22.15 24.79
CA ASN A 429 0.59 21.46 24.78
C ASN A 429 0.50 19.94 24.87
N PHE A 430 -0.70 19.35 24.85
CA PHE A 430 -0.89 17.91 24.89
C PHE A 430 -1.94 17.44 23.87
N SER A 431 -1.52 16.57 22.95
CA SER A 431 -2.39 15.93 21.97
C SER A 431 -2.16 14.43 21.90
N THR A 432 -3.13 13.71 21.36
CA THR A 432 -3.08 12.27 21.18
C THR A 432 -3.61 11.85 19.81
N GLU A 433 -3.10 10.74 19.31
CA GLU A 433 -3.60 9.97 18.19
C GLU A 433 -3.92 8.55 18.64
N VAL A 434 -5.09 8.05 18.28
CA VAL A 434 -5.47 6.63 18.41
C VAL A 434 -5.78 6.13 17.02
N ARG A 435 -5.18 4.98 16.65
CA ARG A 435 -5.46 4.26 15.40
C ARG A 435 -5.89 2.84 15.72
N LEU A 436 -6.92 2.39 15.03
CA LEU A 436 -7.37 0.99 15.03
C LEU A 436 -7.46 0.53 13.59
N GLY A 437 -6.75 -0.55 13.26
CA GLY A 437 -6.76 -1.18 11.95
C GLY A 437 -7.18 -2.64 12.06
N TYR A 438 -7.94 -3.11 11.10
CA TYR A 438 -8.27 -4.52 10.92
C TYR A 438 -8.20 -4.84 9.43
N VAL A 439 -7.45 -5.87 9.08
CA VAL A 439 -7.30 -6.36 7.72
C VAL A 439 -7.66 -7.82 7.70
N ASP A 440 -8.55 -8.20 6.79
CA ASP A 440 -8.97 -9.56 6.53
C ASP A 440 -8.53 -9.93 5.11
N ILE A 441 -7.80 -11.02 4.97
CA ILE A 441 -7.14 -11.43 3.74
C ILE A 441 -7.44 -12.90 3.50
N ASP A 442 -8.11 -13.18 2.37
CA ASP A 442 -8.51 -14.51 1.92
C ASP A 442 -7.91 -14.80 0.52
N PRO A 443 -6.67 -15.35 0.47
CA PRO A 443 -6.05 -15.76 -0.78
C PRO A 443 -6.74 -16.99 -1.36
N ARG A 444 -6.95 -16.97 -2.69
CA ARG A 444 -7.50 -18.09 -3.45
C ARG A 444 -6.40 -18.70 -4.32
N VAL A 445 -6.30 -20.03 -4.28
CA VAL A 445 -5.41 -20.81 -5.13
C VAL A 445 -6.17 -22.07 -5.55
N ALA A 446 -6.53 -22.16 -6.83
CA ALA A 446 -7.35 -23.26 -7.32
C ALA A 446 -6.92 -23.64 -8.75
N THR A 447 -6.71 -24.94 -9.00
CA THR A 447 -6.41 -25.45 -10.35
C THR A 447 -7.63 -25.34 -11.26
N VAL A 448 -7.43 -24.98 -12.52
CA VAL A 448 -8.50 -24.85 -13.54
C VAL A 448 -9.23 -26.16 -13.74
N GLY A 449 -8.51 -27.29 -13.78
CA GLY A 449 -9.06 -28.62 -13.93
C GLY A 449 -9.68 -29.21 -12.66
N GLY A 450 -9.62 -28.49 -11.53
CA GLY A 450 -10.05 -29.00 -10.23
C GLY A 450 -9.07 -30.00 -9.61
N THR A 451 -9.44 -30.60 -8.48
CA THR A 451 -8.60 -31.51 -7.70
C THR A 451 -9.06 -32.96 -7.73
N ASP A 452 -10.02 -33.31 -8.60
CA ASP A 452 -10.54 -34.69 -8.73
C ASP A 452 -9.59 -35.63 -9.51
N PHE A 453 -8.51 -35.08 -10.09
CA PHE A 453 -7.53 -35.81 -10.88
C PHE A 453 -6.13 -35.31 -10.54
N GLY A 454 -5.24 -36.23 -10.19
CA GLY A 454 -3.87 -35.91 -9.79
C GLY A 454 -3.03 -35.39 -10.94
N GLU A 455 -1.87 -34.84 -10.62
CA GLU A 455 -0.89 -34.40 -11.59
C GLU A 455 -0.29 -35.59 -12.36
N ILE A 456 -0.13 -35.41 -13.65
CA ILE A 456 0.59 -36.32 -14.50
C ILE A 456 1.66 -35.55 -15.27
N THR A 457 2.91 -35.94 -15.08
CA THR A 457 4.05 -35.48 -15.85
C THR A 457 4.42 -36.51 -16.90
N ILE A 458 4.53 -36.13 -18.17
CA ILE A 458 4.92 -36.96 -19.27
C ILE A 458 6.25 -36.46 -19.81
N GLU A 459 7.35 -37.17 -19.49
CA GLU A 459 8.67 -36.87 -19.99
C GLU A 459 8.79 -37.29 -21.46
N THR A 460 9.03 -36.34 -22.35
CA THR A 460 9.40 -36.61 -23.75
C THR A 460 10.90 -36.47 -23.95
N ASP A 461 11.39 -36.47 -25.21
CA ASP A 461 12.83 -36.29 -25.50
C ASP A 461 13.36 -34.92 -25.07
N ASP A 462 12.55 -33.88 -25.19
CA ASP A 462 12.96 -32.50 -25.10
C ASP A 462 12.06 -31.65 -24.19
N VAL A 463 10.86 -32.14 -23.85
CA VAL A 463 9.82 -31.37 -23.11
C VAL A 463 9.09 -32.27 -22.14
N ASP A 464 8.86 -31.75 -20.93
CA ASP A 464 7.98 -32.34 -19.93
C ASP A 464 6.59 -31.73 -20.10
N VAL A 465 5.56 -32.57 -20.17
CA VAL A 465 4.19 -32.19 -20.41
C VAL A 465 3.34 -32.46 -19.16
N TYR A 466 2.72 -31.41 -18.63
CA TYR A 466 1.92 -31.47 -17.41
C TYR A 466 0.41 -31.46 -17.73
N LEU A 467 -0.33 -32.32 -17.05
CA LEU A 467 -1.78 -32.35 -17.08
C LEU A 467 -2.32 -32.87 -15.72
N GLY A 468 -3.57 -32.57 -15.44
CA GLY A 468 -4.15 -32.83 -14.12
C GLY A 468 -4.06 -31.61 -13.21
N GLY A 469 -4.46 -31.74 -11.96
CA GLY A 469 -4.34 -30.67 -10.98
C GLY A 469 -2.90 -30.56 -10.49
N ASP A 470 -2.29 -29.40 -10.59
CA ASP A 470 -0.94 -29.12 -10.06
C ASP A 470 -0.77 -29.68 -8.63
N ASP A 471 0.29 -30.42 -8.38
CA ASP A 471 0.56 -31.15 -7.14
C ASP A 471 0.55 -30.24 -5.91
N SER A 472 1.13 -29.06 -6.06
CA SER A 472 1.25 -28.05 -5.02
C SER A 472 -0.04 -27.26 -4.77
N ARG A 473 -1.09 -27.43 -5.59
CA ARG A 473 -2.39 -26.75 -5.51
C ARG A 473 -3.54 -27.68 -5.17
N GLN A 474 -3.29 -28.98 -5.01
CA GLN A 474 -4.31 -29.98 -4.71
C GLN A 474 -4.98 -29.77 -3.34
N SER A 475 -4.24 -29.25 -2.35
CA SER A 475 -4.80 -28.95 -1.03
C SER A 475 -4.13 -27.73 -0.39
N ASN A 476 -4.60 -26.57 -0.80
CA ASN A 476 -4.15 -25.28 -0.29
C ASN A 476 -5.32 -24.54 0.33
N GLN A 477 -5.10 -24.03 1.54
CA GLN A 477 -5.96 -23.04 2.16
C GLN A 477 -5.12 -22.10 3.00
N LEU A 478 -5.23 -20.82 2.73
CA LEU A 478 -4.63 -19.75 3.53
C LEU A 478 -5.68 -18.70 3.76
N ASP A 479 -5.91 -18.36 5.00
CA ASP A 479 -6.68 -17.19 5.41
C ASP A 479 -5.99 -16.56 6.62
N TYR A 480 -5.97 -15.23 6.70
CA TYR A 480 -5.37 -14.54 7.84
C TYR A 480 -5.93 -13.15 8.07
N THR A 481 -5.89 -12.74 9.32
CA THR A 481 -6.32 -11.41 9.75
C THR A 481 -5.18 -10.69 10.47
N ILE A 482 -5.13 -9.37 10.30
CA ILE A 482 -4.18 -8.51 11.00
C ILE A 482 -4.97 -7.46 11.79
N MET A 483 -4.77 -7.42 13.11
CA MET A 483 -5.31 -6.37 13.97
C MET A 483 -4.18 -5.44 14.39
N ASN A 484 -4.31 -4.16 14.08
CA ASN A 484 -3.36 -3.12 14.46
C ASN A 484 -4.00 -2.12 15.43
N MET A 485 -3.32 -1.82 16.53
CA MET A 485 -3.73 -0.80 17.49
C MET A 485 -2.54 0.10 17.79
N ALA A 486 -2.71 1.41 17.61
CA ALA A 486 -1.70 2.39 17.95
C ALA A 486 -2.27 3.49 18.84
N PHE A 487 -1.50 3.88 19.84
CA PHE A 487 -1.72 5.07 20.66
C PHE A 487 -0.45 5.91 20.66
N LYS A 488 -0.55 7.17 20.27
CA LYS A 488 0.55 8.14 20.33
C LYS A 488 0.15 9.32 21.20
N GLY A 489 1.08 9.81 21.98
CA GLY A 489 0.94 11.02 22.79
C GLY A 489 2.05 12.00 22.46
N PHE A 490 1.68 13.27 22.32
CA PHE A 490 2.59 14.36 22.03
C PHE A 490 2.49 15.41 23.14
N TYR A 491 3.60 15.75 23.74
CA TYR A 491 3.64 16.73 24.82
C TYR A 491 4.73 17.77 24.58
N GLN A 492 4.33 19.04 24.52
CA GLN A 492 5.25 20.18 24.44
C GLN A 492 5.60 20.65 25.84
N LEU A 493 6.83 20.45 26.25
CA LEU A 493 7.37 20.90 27.55
C LEU A 493 8.39 22.02 27.31
N ASN A 494 7.96 23.28 27.36
CA ASN A 494 8.79 24.43 26.99
C ASN A 494 9.40 24.23 25.58
N ASP A 495 10.73 24.14 25.50
CA ASP A 495 11.48 23.93 24.25
C ASP A 495 11.62 22.44 23.86
N HIS A 496 11.10 21.52 24.67
CA HIS A 496 11.18 20.09 24.43
C HIS A 496 9.86 19.58 23.86
N SER A 497 9.96 18.85 22.75
CA SER A 497 8.85 18.13 22.14
C SER A 497 9.02 16.64 22.44
N LEU A 498 8.08 16.08 23.19
CA LEU A 498 8.10 14.67 23.60
C LEU A 498 7.04 13.91 22.80
N THR A 499 7.47 12.82 22.14
CA THR A 499 6.58 11.85 21.49
C THR A 499 6.74 10.52 22.21
N PHE A 500 5.62 9.90 22.58
CA PHE A 500 5.59 8.58 23.20
C PHE A 500 4.36 7.82 22.70
N GLY A 501 4.44 6.50 22.72
CA GLY A 501 3.31 5.71 22.26
C GLY A 501 3.43 4.24 22.58
N TYR A 502 2.40 3.52 22.18
CA TYR A 502 2.31 2.07 22.22
C TYR A 502 1.60 1.60 20.98
N GLU A 503 2.15 0.59 20.32
CA GLU A 503 1.53 -0.08 19.20
C GLU A 503 1.54 -1.59 19.42
N ARG A 504 0.50 -2.24 18.90
CA ARG A 504 0.36 -3.69 18.89
C ARG A 504 -0.17 -4.12 17.52
N GLU A 505 0.51 -5.07 16.93
CA GLU A 505 0.02 -5.84 15.79
C GLU A 505 -0.23 -7.28 16.24
N GLU A 506 -1.32 -7.86 15.81
CA GLU A 506 -1.71 -9.23 16.08
C GLU A 506 -2.12 -9.88 14.77
N LEU A 507 -1.46 -10.99 14.45
CA LEU A 507 -1.68 -11.78 13.26
C LEU A 507 -2.32 -13.09 13.68
N ASP A 508 -3.49 -13.40 13.12
CA ASP A 508 -4.18 -14.70 13.24
C ASP A 508 -4.20 -15.38 11.88
N ILE A 509 -3.76 -16.61 11.81
CA ILE A 509 -3.45 -17.34 10.58
C ILE A 509 -4.06 -18.74 10.61
N PHE A 510 -4.70 -19.13 9.52
CA PHE A 510 -4.87 -20.52 9.14
C PHE A 510 -4.10 -20.77 7.83
N ASN A 511 -3.19 -21.75 7.83
CA ASN A 511 -2.45 -22.16 6.65
C ASN A 511 -2.42 -23.68 6.55
N LEU A 512 -3.03 -24.20 5.51
CA LEU A 512 -2.95 -25.60 5.10
C LEU A 512 -2.28 -25.67 3.74
N PHE A 513 -1.18 -26.40 3.67
CA PHE A 513 -0.46 -26.69 2.44
C PHE A 513 -0.04 -28.16 2.44
N VAL A 514 -0.69 -28.95 1.60
CA VAL A 514 -0.40 -30.38 1.48
C VAL A 514 -0.32 -30.73 0.00
N GLN A 515 0.88 -31.08 -0.44
CA GLN A 515 1.13 -31.53 -1.80
C GLN A 515 0.69 -32.98 -2.02
N HIS A 516 0.49 -33.38 -3.26
CA HIS A 516 0.22 -34.75 -3.72
C HIS A 516 -1.00 -35.43 -3.03
N THR A 517 -2.02 -34.65 -2.63
CA THR A 517 -3.20 -35.24 -1.97
C THR A 517 -4.05 -36.09 -2.89
N GLU A 518 -4.03 -35.82 -4.19
CA GLU A 518 -4.71 -36.57 -5.26
C GLU A 518 -3.73 -37.38 -6.13
N THR A 519 -2.48 -37.52 -5.72
CA THR A 519 -1.36 -38.17 -6.43
C THR A 519 -0.62 -37.26 -7.42
N GLU A 520 0.61 -37.66 -7.64
CA GLU A 520 1.51 -37.24 -8.72
C GLU A 520 2.01 -38.51 -9.41
N ILE A 521 2.01 -38.55 -10.75
CA ILE A 521 2.41 -39.70 -11.55
C ILE A 521 3.35 -39.23 -12.65
N ASP A 522 4.59 -39.69 -12.59
CA ASP A 522 5.60 -39.47 -13.63
C ASP A 522 5.62 -40.65 -14.63
N PHE A 523 5.43 -40.34 -15.89
CA PHE A 523 5.67 -41.29 -16.99
C PHE A 523 7.04 -41.03 -17.60
N ASP A 524 8.07 -41.71 -17.05
CA ASP A 524 9.43 -41.70 -17.57
C ASP A 524 9.50 -42.42 -18.92
N ARG A 525 10.19 -41.82 -19.85
CA ARG A 525 10.45 -42.32 -21.20
C ARG A 525 11.11 -43.68 -21.24
N ASN A 526 11.88 -44.07 -20.21
CA ASN A 526 12.65 -45.32 -20.22
C ASN A 526 11.99 -46.39 -19.34
N PRO A 527 11.03 -47.20 -19.88
CA PRO A 527 10.36 -48.24 -19.13
C PRO A 527 11.29 -49.35 -18.62
N ALA A 528 12.60 -49.32 -18.96
CA ALA A 528 13.61 -50.26 -18.45
C ALA A 528 14.15 -49.89 -17.06
N VAL A 529 13.78 -48.73 -16.52
CA VAL A 529 14.25 -48.21 -15.23
C VAL A 529 13.12 -48.07 -14.20
N VAL A 530 11.93 -48.55 -14.48
CA VAL A 530 10.87 -48.58 -13.46
C VAL A 530 11.34 -49.45 -12.29
N ASP A 531 11.78 -48.81 -11.23
CA ASP A 531 12.03 -49.49 -9.96
C ASP A 531 10.65 -49.90 -9.42
N PRO A 532 10.32 -51.21 -9.40
CA PRO A 532 9.01 -51.66 -8.92
C PRO A 532 8.78 -51.41 -7.44
N ASN A 533 9.73 -50.76 -6.77
CA ASN A 533 9.64 -50.32 -5.38
C ASN A 533 9.61 -48.79 -5.23
N ASP A 534 9.66 -48.04 -6.32
CA ASP A 534 9.45 -46.61 -6.29
C ASP A 534 7.95 -46.36 -6.19
N THR A 535 7.52 -45.96 -5.02
CA THR A 535 6.13 -45.62 -4.66
C THR A 535 5.97 -44.11 -4.56
N ARG A 536 6.80 -43.33 -5.24
CA ARG A 536 6.62 -41.90 -5.32
C ARG A 536 5.50 -41.52 -6.22
#